data_c67e50ede7081e83d52129ce1d81cb4f
#
_entry.id   c67e50ede7081e83d52129ce1d81cb4f
#
_cell.length_a   1.000
_cell.length_b   1.000
_cell.length_c   1.000
_cell.angle_alpha   90.00
_cell.angle_beta   90.00
_cell.angle_gamma   90.00
#
_symmetry.space_group_name_H-M   'P 1'
#
loop_
_entity.id
_entity.type
_entity.pdbx_description
1 polymer ?
#
loop_
_entity_poly.entity_id
_entity_poly.type
_entity_poly.pdbx_seq_one_letter_code
_entity_poly.pdbx_strand_id
1 'polypeptide(L)'
;MSALLDSFRDGYAALRDPDALQLGDGRRQALAALLADGLPGPREEAWKYTPLRALERRAFAAADPAPPACDPALLADIPAPRLVFVNGRYDEGAGVLAGLPPGVDVQALSRLLASGQPREANFLLRQYARRDEAFARANAALADEGVVLRVEAGVQVAAPVHLVFIGTAQAGEFVHQQGGID
;
A
#
# COMPACT_ATOMS: atom_id res chain seq x y z
N MET A 1 9.68 8.96 -21.35
CA MET A 1 9.31 8.33 -20.06
C MET A 1 8.35 7.20 -20.39
N SER A 2 8.30 6.09 -19.64
CA SER A 2 7.34 5.02 -19.94
C SER A 2 5.96 5.40 -19.44
N ALA A 3 4.89 4.85 -20.07
CA ALA A 3 3.51 5.11 -19.62
C ALA A 3 3.28 4.77 -18.15
N LEU A 4 3.96 3.74 -17.64
CA LEU A 4 3.91 3.37 -16.24
C LEU A 4 4.52 4.45 -15.32
N LEU A 5 5.67 5.01 -15.68
CA LEU A 5 6.30 6.08 -14.88
C LEU A 5 5.46 7.36 -14.90
N ASP A 6 4.84 7.67 -16.04
CA ASP A 6 3.87 8.77 -16.12
C ASP A 6 2.67 8.52 -15.21
N SER A 7 2.15 7.28 -15.15
CA SER A 7 1.07 6.89 -14.24
C SER A 7 1.45 7.07 -12.77
N PHE A 8 2.69 6.76 -12.38
CA PHE A 8 3.16 7.00 -11.00
C PHE A 8 3.21 8.49 -10.67
N ARG A 9 3.70 9.33 -11.60
CA ARG A 9 3.70 10.79 -11.41
C ARG A 9 2.28 11.33 -11.26
N ASP A 10 1.38 10.89 -12.13
CA ASP A 10 -0.01 11.36 -12.14
C ASP A 10 -0.77 10.84 -10.90
N GLY A 11 -0.50 9.60 -10.47
CA GLY A 11 -1.01 9.04 -9.22
C GLY A 11 -0.55 9.83 -7.99
N TYR A 12 0.72 10.26 -7.96
CA TYR A 12 1.21 11.12 -6.89
C TYR A 12 0.49 12.48 -6.84
N ALA A 13 0.26 13.09 -8.01
CA ALA A 13 -0.48 14.36 -8.11
C ALA A 13 -1.94 14.22 -7.67
N ALA A 14 -2.50 13.02 -7.76
CA ALA A 14 -3.88 12.72 -7.34
C ALA A 14 -4.01 12.37 -5.85
N LEU A 15 -2.92 12.26 -5.08
CA LEU A 15 -3.00 12.02 -3.64
C LEU A 15 -3.77 13.14 -2.94
N ARG A 16 -4.69 12.75 -2.05
CA ARG A 16 -5.53 13.71 -1.30
C ARG A 16 -4.69 14.61 -0.40
N ASP A 17 -3.72 14.04 0.30
CA ASP A 17 -2.82 14.76 1.19
C ASP A 17 -1.42 14.13 1.14
N PRO A 18 -0.58 14.54 0.19
CA PRO A 18 0.78 14.00 0.06
C PRO A 18 1.66 14.35 1.27
N ASP A 19 1.33 15.41 2.01
CA ASP A 19 2.09 15.87 3.18
C ASP A 19 1.56 15.30 4.51
N ALA A 20 0.52 14.47 4.48
CA ALA A 20 -0.02 13.82 5.67
C ALA A 20 1.09 13.27 6.56
N LEU A 21 0.99 13.50 7.86
CA LEU A 21 1.96 13.04 8.88
C LEU A 21 3.42 13.42 8.59
N GLN A 22 3.66 14.55 7.91
CA GLN A 22 5.01 15.02 7.52
C GLN A 22 5.75 14.04 6.56
N LEU A 23 5.02 13.20 5.84
CA LEU A 23 5.60 12.26 4.88
C LEU A 23 6.00 12.91 3.55
N GLY A 24 5.59 14.14 3.29
CA GLY A 24 5.71 14.79 1.99
C GLY A 24 7.13 14.84 1.42
N ASP A 25 8.12 15.16 2.23
CA ASP A 25 9.52 15.19 1.77
C ASP A 25 10.02 13.81 1.36
N GLY A 26 9.74 12.78 2.16
CA GLY A 26 10.10 11.40 1.85
C GLY A 26 9.40 10.89 0.59
N ARG A 27 8.13 11.20 0.42
CA ARG A 27 7.35 10.84 -0.78
C ARG A 27 7.91 11.52 -2.04
N ARG A 28 8.20 12.83 -1.95
CA ARG A 28 8.81 13.58 -3.07
C ARG A 28 10.18 13.03 -3.46
N GLN A 29 11.02 12.73 -2.48
CA GLN A 29 12.33 12.12 -2.71
C GLN A 29 12.22 10.74 -3.38
N ALA A 30 11.31 9.89 -2.90
CA ALA A 30 11.08 8.57 -3.46
C ALA A 30 10.61 8.65 -4.92
N LEU A 31 9.64 9.54 -5.21
CA LEU A 31 9.17 9.77 -6.58
C LEU A 31 10.29 10.31 -7.48
N ALA A 32 11.04 11.31 -7.01
CA ALA A 32 12.13 11.88 -7.78
C ALA A 32 13.21 10.85 -8.13
N ALA A 33 13.60 10.00 -7.16
CA ALA A 33 14.55 8.93 -7.38
C ALA A 33 14.01 7.88 -8.35
N LEU A 34 12.73 7.49 -8.23
CA LEU A 34 12.09 6.56 -9.16
C LEU A 34 12.10 7.10 -10.60
N LEU A 35 11.76 8.38 -10.79
CA LEU A 35 11.71 8.99 -12.12
C LEU A 35 13.10 9.21 -12.71
N ALA A 36 14.12 9.44 -11.88
CA ALA A 36 15.51 9.60 -12.31
C ALA A 36 16.14 8.27 -12.72
N ASP A 37 15.99 7.23 -11.91
CA ASP A 37 16.62 5.93 -12.14
C ASP A 37 15.79 5.04 -13.09
N GLY A 38 14.47 5.26 -13.15
CA GLY A 38 13.56 4.49 -13.99
C GLY A 38 13.20 3.12 -13.41
N LEU A 39 12.73 2.25 -14.31
CA LEU A 39 12.36 0.87 -13.98
C LEU A 39 13.54 -0.06 -14.19
N PRO A 40 13.63 -1.16 -13.42
CA PRO A 40 14.72 -2.11 -13.54
C PRO A 40 14.75 -2.77 -14.91
N GLY A 41 15.95 -2.91 -15.46
CA GLY A 41 16.18 -3.52 -16.76
C GLY A 41 16.64 -4.97 -16.69
N PRO A 42 16.71 -5.67 -17.83
CA PRO A 42 17.13 -7.08 -17.89
C PRO A 42 18.62 -7.30 -17.52
N ARG A 43 19.39 -6.22 -17.35
CA ARG A 43 20.78 -6.28 -16.88
C ARG A 43 20.90 -6.37 -15.37
N GLU A 44 19.83 -6.05 -14.66
CA GLU A 44 19.75 -6.20 -13.21
C GLU A 44 19.45 -7.66 -12.86
N GLU A 45 20.31 -8.28 -12.05
CA GLU A 45 20.26 -9.72 -11.75
C GLU A 45 18.88 -10.14 -11.18
N ALA A 46 18.31 -9.33 -10.29
CA ALA A 46 17.01 -9.59 -9.68
C ALA A 46 15.84 -9.59 -10.71
N TRP A 47 16.01 -8.91 -11.85
CA TRP A 47 14.97 -8.72 -12.87
C TRP A 47 15.25 -9.43 -14.20
N LYS A 48 16.35 -10.15 -14.28
CA LYS A 48 16.82 -10.83 -15.49
C LYS A 48 15.76 -11.70 -16.18
N TYR A 49 14.93 -12.37 -15.39
CA TYR A 49 13.88 -13.27 -15.86
C TYR A 49 12.47 -12.68 -15.80
N THR A 50 12.34 -11.41 -15.42
CA THR A 50 11.05 -10.74 -15.29
C THR A 50 11.01 -9.48 -16.16
N PRO A 51 10.78 -9.62 -17.47
CA PRO A 51 10.78 -8.48 -18.39
C PRO A 51 9.59 -7.55 -18.16
N LEU A 52 9.85 -6.28 -17.88
CA LEU A 52 8.81 -5.27 -17.59
C LEU A 52 8.24 -4.58 -18.84
N ARG A 53 8.73 -4.86 -20.06
CA ARG A 53 8.34 -4.16 -21.30
C ARG A 53 6.83 -4.08 -21.55
N ALA A 54 6.08 -5.14 -21.17
CA ALA A 54 4.63 -5.14 -21.32
C ALA A 54 3.95 -4.21 -20.31
N LEU A 55 4.48 -4.14 -19.07
CA LEU A 55 4.00 -3.27 -18.01
C LEU A 55 4.34 -1.80 -18.28
N GLU A 56 5.54 -1.52 -18.78
CA GLU A 56 6.01 -0.16 -19.11
C GLU A 56 5.11 0.58 -20.11
N ARG A 57 4.45 -0.18 -20.99
CA ARG A 57 3.54 0.37 -22.01
C ARG A 57 2.13 0.63 -21.50
N ARG A 58 1.79 0.15 -20.31
CA ARG A 58 0.46 0.34 -19.73
C ARG A 58 0.41 1.66 -18.96
N ALA A 59 -0.66 2.41 -19.19
CA ALA A 59 -1.06 3.53 -18.36
C ALA A 59 -2.10 3.04 -17.34
N PHE A 60 -2.00 3.54 -16.13
CA PHE A 60 -2.94 3.26 -15.05
C PHE A 60 -3.48 4.57 -14.50
N ALA A 61 -4.74 4.59 -14.15
CA ALA A 61 -5.37 5.68 -13.42
C ALA A 61 -5.36 5.38 -11.90
N ALA A 62 -5.51 6.41 -11.09
CA ALA A 62 -5.76 6.24 -9.65
C ALA A 62 -7.08 5.48 -9.45
N ALA A 63 -7.09 4.56 -8.47
CA ALA A 63 -8.32 3.84 -8.13
C ALA A 63 -9.41 4.78 -7.60
N ASP A 64 -10.67 4.41 -7.85
CA ASP A 64 -11.81 5.15 -7.31
C ASP A 64 -11.68 5.27 -5.79
N PRO A 65 -11.80 6.48 -5.22
CA PRO A 65 -11.78 6.67 -3.77
C PRO A 65 -12.97 6.02 -3.05
N ALA A 66 -14.05 5.71 -3.76
CA ALA A 66 -15.26 5.07 -3.24
C ALA A 66 -15.50 3.70 -3.89
N PRO A 67 -14.77 2.66 -3.49
CA PRO A 67 -14.95 1.32 -4.07
C PRO A 67 -16.34 0.79 -3.78
N PRO A 68 -16.85 -0.17 -4.59
CA PRO A 68 -18.09 -0.86 -4.29
C PRO A 68 -17.98 -1.61 -2.95
N ALA A 69 -19.09 -1.76 -2.26
CA ALA A 69 -19.13 -2.55 -1.03
C ALA A 69 -18.71 -4.00 -1.31
N CYS A 70 -18.03 -4.60 -0.34
CA CYS A 70 -17.67 -6.00 -0.40
C CYS A 70 -18.92 -6.89 -0.41
N ASP A 71 -18.96 -7.90 -1.30
CA ASP A 71 -19.94 -8.97 -1.21
C ASP A 71 -19.65 -9.83 0.04
N PRO A 72 -20.54 -9.88 1.04
CA PRO A 72 -20.34 -10.67 2.25
C PRO A 72 -20.12 -12.16 2.00
N ALA A 73 -20.63 -12.70 0.90
CA ALA A 73 -20.42 -14.10 0.53
C ALA A 73 -18.94 -14.46 0.32
N LEU A 74 -18.14 -13.51 -0.16
CA LEU A 74 -16.69 -13.70 -0.33
C LEU A 74 -15.93 -13.83 1.00
N LEU A 75 -16.55 -13.43 2.10
CA LEU A 75 -15.94 -13.44 3.43
C LEU A 75 -16.47 -14.54 4.35
N ALA A 76 -17.40 -15.38 3.87
CA ALA A 76 -18.11 -16.35 4.70
C ALA A 76 -17.17 -17.32 5.45
N ASP A 77 -16.11 -17.76 4.76
CA ASP A 77 -15.14 -18.72 5.30
C ASP A 77 -13.84 -18.06 5.85
N ILE A 78 -13.79 -16.73 5.93
CA ILE A 78 -12.64 -16.00 6.43
C ILE A 78 -12.95 -15.48 7.84
N PRO A 79 -12.37 -16.10 8.91
CA PRO A 79 -12.68 -15.72 10.28
C PRO A 79 -12.06 -14.36 10.66
N ALA A 80 -12.50 -13.84 11.82
CA ALA A 80 -11.84 -12.73 12.51
C ALA A 80 -10.54 -13.22 13.20
N PRO A 81 -9.55 -12.33 13.46
CA PRO A 81 -9.52 -10.94 13.03
C PRO A 81 -9.19 -10.78 11.54
N ARG A 82 -9.87 -9.86 10.87
CA ARG A 82 -9.62 -9.58 9.44
C ARG A 82 -9.77 -8.10 9.10
N LEU A 83 -8.92 -7.61 8.19
CA LEU A 83 -9.12 -6.36 7.44
C LEU A 83 -9.45 -6.70 5.99
N VAL A 84 -10.35 -5.91 5.41
CA VAL A 84 -10.80 -6.11 4.02
C VAL A 84 -10.49 -4.87 3.21
N PHE A 85 -9.93 -5.07 2.03
CA PHE A 85 -9.64 -4.01 1.07
C PHE A 85 -10.32 -4.36 -0.26
N VAL A 86 -11.12 -3.44 -0.77
CA VAL A 86 -11.76 -3.56 -2.07
C VAL A 86 -11.13 -2.56 -3.02
N ASN A 87 -10.60 -3.04 -4.15
CA ASN A 87 -9.85 -2.21 -5.10
C ASN A 87 -8.79 -1.32 -4.44
N GLY A 88 -8.11 -1.85 -3.41
CA GLY A 88 -7.07 -1.13 -2.69
C GLY A 88 -7.56 -0.14 -1.66
N ARG A 89 -8.84 -0.09 -1.35
CA ARG A 89 -9.42 0.78 -0.31
C ARG A 89 -9.95 -0.05 0.85
N TYR A 90 -9.65 0.39 2.07
CA TYR A 90 -10.14 -0.26 3.27
C TYR A 90 -11.66 -0.18 3.37
N ASP A 91 -12.31 -1.34 3.51
CA ASP A 91 -13.74 -1.46 3.77
C ASP A 91 -13.95 -1.70 5.28
N GLU A 92 -14.32 -0.63 5.98
CA GLU A 92 -14.56 -0.68 7.42
C GLU A 92 -15.74 -1.59 7.79
N GLY A 93 -16.78 -1.62 6.95
CA GLY A 93 -17.98 -2.42 7.21
C GLY A 93 -17.73 -3.92 7.08
N ALA A 94 -16.76 -4.33 6.28
CA ALA A 94 -16.40 -5.73 6.07
C ALA A 94 -15.28 -6.22 7.01
N GLY A 95 -14.49 -5.29 7.58
CA GLY A 95 -13.43 -5.60 8.54
C GLY A 95 -13.96 -6.00 9.91
N VAL A 96 -13.32 -6.97 10.56
CA VAL A 96 -13.63 -7.41 11.93
C VAL A 96 -12.33 -7.64 12.68
N LEU A 97 -12.02 -6.81 13.67
CA LEU A 97 -10.78 -6.90 14.45
C LEU A 97 -10.97 -7.56 15.83
N ALA A 98 -12.16 -8.12 16.09
CA ALA A 98 -12.42 -8.85 17.33
C ALA A 98 -11.48 -10.05 17.46
N GLY A 99 -11.00 -10.30 18.70
CA GLY A 99 -10.14 -11.45 19.01
C GLY A 99 -8.64 -11.17 18.90
N LEU A 100 -8.22 -9.93 18.64
CA LEU A 100 -6.81 -9.56 18.76
C LEU A 100 -6.38 -9.64 20.24
N PRO A 101 -5.21 -10.24 20.54
CA PRO A 101 -4.70 -10.27 21.90
C PRO A 101 -4.22 -8.89 22.36
N PRO A 102 -4.15 -8.62 23.67
CA PRO A 102 -3.53 -7.41 24.21
C PRO A 102 -2.10 -7.25 23.68
N GLY A 103 -1.71 -6.01 23.33
CA GLY A 103 -0.40 -5.70 22.76
C GLY A 103 -0.29 -5.97 21.26
N VAL A 104 -1.42 -6.28 20.60
CA VAL A 104 -1.50 -6.30 19.11
C VAL A 104 -2.44 -5.21 18.66
N ASP A 105 -1.93 -4.31 17.82
CA ASP A 105 -2.70 -3.27 17.16
C ASP A 105 -2.65 -3.48 15.64
N VAL A 106 -3.81 -3.41 15.00
CA VAL A 106 -3.95 -3.56 13.54
C VAL A 106 -4.88 -2.47 13.03
N GLN A 107 -4.39 -1.66 12.11
CA GLN A 107 -5.18 -0.58 11.54
C GLN A 107 -4.90 -0.37 10.06
N ALA A 108 -5.86 0.23 9.35
CA ALA A 108 -5.65 0.68 7.98
C ALA A 108 -4.72 1.91 7.97
N LEU A 109 -3.80 1.97 6.99
CA LEU A 109 -2.89 3.10 6.82
C LEU A 109 -3.65 4.42 6.61
N SER A 110 -4.73 4.40 5.84
CA SER A 110 -5.57 5.59 5.61
C SER A 110 -6.11 6.18 6.91
N ARG A 111 -6.47 5.36 7.89
CA ARG A 111 -6.88 5.83 9.22
C ARG A 111 -5.74 6.44 10.00
N LEU A 112 -4.56 5.81 9.94
CA LEU A 112 -3.36 6.36 10.56
C LEU A 112 -3.02 7.72 9.94
N LEU A 113 -3.03 7.84 8.62
CA LEU A 113 -2.79 9.11 7.91
C LEU A 113 -3.80 10.20 8.31
N ALA A 114 -5.06 9.84 8.53
CA ALA A 114 -6.10 10.76 8.97
C ALA A 114 -5.99 11.15 10.46
N SER A 115 -5.32 10.35 11.29
CA SER A 115 -5.20 10.60 12.76
C SER A 115 -4.35 11.79 13.14
N GLY A 116 -3.48 12.26 12.23
CA GLY A 116 -2.57 13.37 12.47
C GLY A 116 -1.45 13.09 13.49
N GLN A 117 -1.15 11.83 13.80
CA GLN A 117 -0.11 11.44 14.76
C GLN A 117 1.23 11.13 14.06
N PRO A 118 2.17 12.11 13.93
CA PRO A 118 3.37 11.95 13.10
C PRO A 118 4.33 10.86 13.60
N ARG A 119 4.36 10.59 14.91
CA ARG A 119 5.28 9.61 15.50
C ARG A 119 5.04 8.20 14.98
N GLU A 120 3.80 7.91 14.62
CA GLU A 120 3.39 6.59 14.17
C GLU A 120 3.75 6.32 12.70
N ALA A 121 3.91 7.35 11.90
CA ALA A 121 4.26 7.21 10.48
C ALA A 121 5.77 7.27 10.21
N ASN A 122 6.57 7.80 11.13
CA ASN A 122 8.03 7.96 10.92
C ASN A 122 8.77 6.62 10.71
N PHE A 123 8.25 5.50 11.21
CA PHE A 123 8.85 4.20 10.95
C PHE A 123 8.59 3.74 9.50
N LEU A 124 7.44 4.05 8.92
CA LEU A 124 7.11 3.71 7.54
C LEU A 124 8.14 4.28 6.56
N LEU A 125 8.49 5.55 6.72
CA LEU A 125 9.52 6.19 5.87
C LEU A 125 10.90 5.56 6.03
N ARG A 126 11.29 5.17 7.25
CA ARG A 126 12.62 4.59 7.50
C ARG A 126 12.81 3.24 6.84
N GLN A 127 11.78 2.44 6.72
CA GLN A 127 11.84 1.15 6.06
C GLN A 127 12.00 1.29 4.54
N TYR A 128 11.37 2.32 3.94
CA TYR A 128 11.39 2.52 2.48
C TYR A 128 12.58 3.34 1.99
N ALA A 129 13.08 4.28 2.77
CA ALA A 129 14.26 5.07 2.41
C ALA A 129 15.55 4.25 2.20
N ARG A 130 15.56 3.00 2.65
CA ARG A 130 16.71 2.09 2.53
C ARG A 130 16.65 1.13 1.34
N ARG A 131 15.58 1.16 0.55
CA ARG A 131 15.41 0.22 -0.58
C ARG A 131 15.62 0.97 -1.90
N ASP A 132 16.70 0.59 -2.60
CA ASP A 132 17.01 1.13 -3.94
C ASP A 132 16.17 0.51 -5.06
N GLU A 133 15.12 -0.22 -4.71
CA GLU A 133 14.25 -0.89 -5.67
C GLU A 133 13.16 0.05 -6.20
N ALA A 134 12.99 0.09 -7.51
CA ALA A 134 12.05 0.99 -8.20
C ALA A 134 10.60 0.88 -7.67
N PHE A 135 10.09 -0.35 -7.47
CA PHE A 135 8.73 -0.54 -6.97
C PHE A 135 8.59 -0.22 -5.47
N ALA A 136 9.65 -0.38 -4.67
CA ALA A 136 9.64 0.08 -3.29
C ALA A 136 9.58 1.62 -3.21
N ARG A 137 10.28 2.32 -4.12
CA ARG A 137 10.20 3.78 -4.26
C ARG A 137 8.81 4.22 -4.73
N ALA A 138 8.22 3.53 -5.73
CA ALA A 138 6.85 3.79 -6.15
C ALA A 138 5.89 3.64 -4.97
N ASN A 139 6.05 2.57 -4.19
CA ASN A 139 5.26 2.32 -2.99
C ASN A 139 5.44 3.44 -1.96
N ALA A 140 6.67 3.84 -1.64
CA ALA A 140 6.95 4.91 -0.70
C ALA A 140 6.33 6.26 -1.13
N ALA A 141 6.33 6.55 -2.43
CA ALA A 141 5.77 7.79 -2.97
C ALA A 141 4.23 7.82 -2.92
N LEU A 142 3.58 6.68 -3.21
CA LEU A 142 2.14 6.62 -3.52
C LEU A 142 1.28 6.03 -2.41
N ALA A 143 1.87 5.41 -1.37
CA ALA A 143 1.10 4.71 -0.34
C ALA A 143 0.12 5.65 0.38
N ASP A 144 -1.15 5.47 0.13
CA ASP A 144 -2.27 6.13 0.79
C ASP A 144 -3.20 5.14 1.48
N GLU A 145 -3.00 3.85 1.21
CA GLU A 145 -3.73 2.75 1.83
C GLU A 145 -2.81 1.56 2.10
N GLY A 146 -3.17 0.73 3.08
CA GLY A 146 -2.40 -0.44 3.47
C GLY A 146 -2.74 -0.89 4.89
N VAL A 147 -1.87 -1.72 5.46
CA VAL A 147 -2.01 -2.24 6.82
C VAL A 147 -0.81 -1.86 7.66
N VAL A 148 -1.09 -1.36 8.85
CA VAL A 148 -0.10 -1.18 9.92
C VAL A 148 -0.42 -2.20 11.01
N LEU A 149 0.50 -3.14 11.22
CA LEU A 149 0.44 -4.14 12.27
C LEU A 149 1.56 -3.86 13.28
N ARG A 150 1.20 -3.73 14.53
CA ARG A 150 2.13 -3.60 15.65
C ARG A 150 1.95 -4.75 16.61
N VAL A 151 3.03 -5.36 17.02
CA VAL A 151 3.06 -6.39 18.04
C VAL A 151 4.06 -5.98 19.11
N GLU A 152 3.62 -5.83 20.33
CA GLU A 152 4.50 -5.50 21.46
C GLU A 152 5.50 -6.63 21.74
N ALA A 153 6.67 -6.28 22.25
CA ALA A 153 7.70 -7.25 22.56
C ALA A 153 7.20 -8.30 23.56
N GLY A 154 7.43 -9.57 23.24
CA GLY A 154 7.02 -10.71 24.07
C GLY A 154 5.57 -11.18 23.87
N VAL A 155 4.78 -10.49 23.04
CA VAL A 155 3.41 -10.93 22.70
C VAL A 155 3.47 -12.10 21.71
N GLN A 156 2.68 -13.13 22.00
CA GLN A 156 2.46 -14.26 21.11
C GLN A 156 1.06 -14.18 20.49
N VAL A 157 1.03 -14.17 19.15
CA VAL A 157 -0.20 -14.14 18.36
C VAL A 157 -0.54 -15.57 17.96
N ALA A 158 -1.51 -16.18 18.64
CA ALA A 158 -1.86 -17.59 18.45
C ALA A 158 -2.73 -17.84 17.20
N ALA A 159 -3.52 -16.85 16.79
CA ALA A 159 -4.40 -16.93 15.63
C ALA A 159 -3.92 -16.00 14.51
N PRO A 160 -4.07 -16.38 13.25
CA PRO A 160 -3.67 -15.51 12.13
C PRO A 160 -4.57 -14.26 12.05
N VAL A 161 -3.98 -13.14 11.63
CA VAL A 161 -4.72 -11.95 11.20
C VAL A 161 -4.89 -12.05 9.68
N HIS A 162 -6.14 -12.00 9.21
CA HIS A 162 -6.44 -12.12 7.79
C HIS A 162 -6.44 -10.74 7.12
N LEU A 163 -5.63 -10.61 6.06
CA LEU A 163 -5.64 -9.45 5.17
C LEU A 163 -6.30 -9.88 3.86
N VAL A 164 -7.50 -9.39 3.62
CA VAL A 164 -8.32 -9.79 2.48
C VAL A 164 -8.31 -8.70 1.42
N PHE A 165 -7.87 -9.03 0.22
CA PHE A 165 -7.81 -8.12 -0.90
C PHE A 165 -8.77 -8.59 -1.98
N ILE A 166 -9.75 -7.77 -2.33
CA ILE A 166 -10.79 -8.06 -3.32
C ILE A 166 -10.61 -7.09 -4.49
N GLY A 167 -10.39 -7.64 -5.68
CA GLY A 167 -10.40 -6.90 -6.93
C GLY A 167 -11.75 -7.05 -7.62
N THR A 168 -12.36 -5.94 -8.01
CA THR A 168 -13.50 -5.94 -8.93
C THR A 168 -13.02 -5.63 -10.36
N ALA A 169 -13.79 -6.02 -11.36
CA ALA A 169 -13.43 -5.79 -12.75
C ALA A 169 -13.56 -4.29 -13.09
N GLN A 170 -12.47 -3.56 -12.90
CA GLN A 170 -12.34 -2.17 -13.33
C GLN A 170 -11.21 -2.08 -14.35
N ALA A 171 -11.48 -1.51 -15.51
CA ALA A 171 -10.48 -1.42 -16.57
C ALA A 171 -9.54 -0.27 -16.33
N GLY A 172 -8.22 -0.56 -16.25
CA GLY A 172 -7.15 0.45 -16.26
C GLY A 172 -6.88 1.18 -14.96
N GLU A 173 -7.43 0.73 -13.82
CA GLU A 173 -7.14 1.34 -12.52
C GLU A 173 -5.85 0.83 -11.89
N PHE A 174 -5.17 1.73 -11.20
CA PHE A 174 -3.98 1.43 -10.41
C PHE A 174 -4.36 1.32 -8.93
N VAL A 175 -4.23 0.11 -8.40
CA VAL A 175 -4.44 -0.17 -6.98
C VAL A 175 -3.08 -0.25 -6.31
N HIS A 176 -2.84 0.63 -5.35
CA HIS A 176 -1.60 0.69 -4.61
C HIS A 176 -1.84 0.34 -3.14
N GLN A 177 -1.29 -0.79 -2.70
CA GLN A 177 -1.45 -1.30 -1.35
C GLN A 177 -0.08 -1.59 -0.73
N GLN A 178 0.06 -1.21 0.52
CA GLN A 178 1.28 -1.40 1.28
C GLN A 178 0.99 -2.17 2.58
N GLY A 179 1.78 -3.18 2.86
CA GLY A 179 1.84 -3.86 4.16
C GLY A 179 3.17 -3.59 4.86
N GLY A 180 3.14 -3.22 6.12
CA GLY A 180 4.31 -3.12 7.01
C GLY A 180 4.08 -3.97 8.24
N ILE A 181 5.09 -4.74 8.64
CA ILE A 181 5.13 -5.51 9.89
C ILE A 181 6.28 -4.95 10.71
N ASP A 182 6.01 -4.56 11.95
CA ASP A 182 6.98 -4.03 12.91
C ASP A 182 7.03 -4.88 14.16
#